data_75c4d8a2f6cc616e6f75daab326ccdd0
#
_entry.id   75c4d8a2f6cc616e6f75daab326ccdd0
#
_cell.length_a   1.000
_cell.length_b   1.000
_cell.length_c   1.000
_cell.angle_alpha   90.00
_cell.angle_beta   90.00
_cell.angle_gamma   90.00
#
_symmetry.space_group_name_H-M   'P 1'
#
loop_
_entity.id
_entity.type
_entity.pdbx_description
1 polymer ?
#
loop_
_entity_poly.entity_id
_entity_poly.type
_entity_poly.pdbx_seq_one_letter_code
_entity_poly.pdbx_strand_id
1 'polypeptide(L)'
;MKSITDISFSGKKAFIRVDFNVPFNDEGDISDNSRIVAALPTINYILSKGGSCILASHLGRPEGKSMNHTLSKLLPEIEKLLNKKVIFSEDCIGKKAEQLCSQLKEGQVILLENLRFYKEETAADPFFAKQLSALADIYVNDAYGTTHREHASTVSYTHLTLPTSYAV
;
A
#
# COMPACT_ATOMS: atom_id res chain seq x y z
N MET A 1 6.92 12.35 15.18
CA MET A 1 6.13 11.45 14.35
C MET A 1 5.01 10.86 15.22
N LYS A 2 3.80 10.88 14.75
CA LYS A 2 2.67 10.35 15.56
C LYS A 2 2.58 8.84 15.41
N SER A 3 2.24 8.15 16.49
CA SER A 3 1.99 6.72 16.48
C SER A 3 0.59 6.42 15.93
N ILE A 4 0.41 5.25 15.30
CA ILE A 4 -0.91 4.80 14.84
C ILE A 4 -1.91 4.68 16.00
N THR A 5 -1.42 4.46 17.22
CA THR A 5 -2.27 4.37 18.42
C THR A 5 -2.88 5.71 18.83
N ASP A 6 -2.37 6.82 18.29
CA ASP A 6 -2.86 8.17 18.61
C ASP A 6 -3.98 8.64 17.69
N ILE A 7 -4.45 7.76 16.76
CA ILE A 7 -5.41 8.13 15.74
C ILE A 7 -6.68 7.32 15.84
N SER A 8 -7.79 7.96 15.46
CA SER A 8 -9.06 7.27 15.20
C SER A 8 -9.12 6.82 13.74
N PHE A 9 -9.18 5.50 13.53
CA PHE A 9 -9.37 4.91 12.21
C PHE A 9 -10.83 4.60 11.89
N SER A 10 -11.72 4.78 12.83
CA SER A 10 -13.15 4.44 12.65
C SER A 10 -13.76 5.17 11.45
N GLY A 11 -14.26 4.42 10.50
CA GLY A 11 -14.83 4.96 9.27
C GLY A 11 -13.82 5.59 8.31
N LYS A 12 -12.52 5.43 8.55
CA LYS A 12 -11.46 6.02 7.75
C LYS A 12 -10.78 5.01 6.85
N LYS A 13 -10.31 5.49 5.70
CA LYS A 13 -9.51 4.71 4.75
C LYS A 13 -8.04 5.05 4.97
N ALA A 14 -7.25 4.05 5.33
CA ALA A 14 -5.83 4.21 5.57
C ALA A 14 -5.02 3.72 4.36
N PHE A 15 -4.26 4.61 3.75
CA PHE A 15 -3.26 4.25 2.75
C PHE A 15 -2.01 3.78 3.52
N ILE A 16 -1.66 2.51 3.36
CA ILE A 16 -0.51 1.93 4.05
C ILE A 16 0.57 1.63 3.03
N ARG A 17 1.68 2.36 3.11
CA ARG A 17 2.87 2.06 2.32
C ARG A 17 3.61 0.92 3.00
N VAL A 18 3.52 -0.28 2.42
CA VAL A 18 4.14 -1.50 2.93
C VAL A 18 5.35 -1.89 2.07
N ASP A 19 6.18 -2.77 2.59
CA ASP A 19 7.27 -3.39 1.84
C ASP A 19 6.92 -4.83 1.52
N PHE A 20 6.30 -5.04 0.37
CA PHE A 20 5.96 -6.36 -0.15
C PHE A 20 6.92 -6.81 -1.27
N ASN A 21 8.12 -6.26 -1.30
CA ASN A 21 9.16 -6.65 -2.25
C ASN A 21 9.78 -8.00 -1.83
N VAL A 22 8.99 -9.06 -1.99
CA VAL A 22 9.35 -10.42 -1.57
C VAL A 22 10.08 -11.17 -2.68
N PRO A 23 10.97 -12.12 -2.32
CA PRO A 23 11.61 -12.97 -3.30
C PRO A 23 10.72 -14.12 -3.74
N PHE A 24 10.93 -14.57 -4.98
CA PHE A 24 10.28 -15.75 -5.55
C PHE A 24 11.33 -16.81 -5.87
N ASN A 25 10.93 -18.08 -5.79
CA ASN A 25 11.76 -19.19 -6.24
C ASN A 25 11.63 -19.40 -7.76
N ASP A 26 12.36 -20.37 -8.31
CA ASP A 26 12.36 -20.67 -9.74
C ASP A 26 10.99 -21.14 -10.27
N GLU A 27 10.14 -21.62 -9.38
CA GLU A 27 8.78 -22.09 -9.68
C GLU A 27 7.75 -20.95 -9.66
N GLY A 28 8.17 -19.74 -9.28
CA GLY A 28 7.30 -18.58 -9.20
C GLY A 28 6.54 -18.41 -7.89
N ASP A 29 6.87 -19.24 -6.88
CA ASP A 29 6.26 -19.13 -5.55
C ASP A 29 7.06 -18.20 -4.66
N ILE A 30 6.38 -17.58 -3.69
CA ILE A 30 7.04 -16.73 -2.69
C ILE A 30 7.97 -17.61 -1.85
N SER A 31 9.28 -17.32 -1.87
CA SER A 31 10.26 -18.08 -1.11
C SER A 31 10.46 -17.59 0.33
N ASP A 32 10.08 -16.34 0.60
CA ASP A 32 10.14 -15.73 1.93
C ASP A 32 9.02 -14.70 2.06
N ASN A 33 8.07 -14.95 2.96
CA ASN A 33 6.93 -14.07 3.20
C ASN A 33 7.10 -13.14 4.40
N SER A 34 8.30 -13.08 4.99
CA SER A 34 8.52 -12.36 6.25
C SER A 34 8.13 -10.87 6.18
N ARG A 35 8.30 -10.25 5.04
CA ARG A 35 7.91 -8.83 4.83
C ARG A 35 6.39 -8.64 4.86
N ILE A 36 5.64 -9.60 4.31
CA ILE A 36 4.18 -9.56 4.38
C ILE A 36 3.73 -9.77 5.83
N VAL A 37 4.31 -10.77 6.50
CA VAL A 37 4.01 -11.05 7.91
C VAL A 37 4.30 -9.83 8.79
N ALA A 38 5.38 -9.11 8.53
CA ALA A 38 5.77 -7.91 9.28
C ALA A 38 4.74 -6.77 9.18
N ALA A 39 3.95 -6.72 8.12
CA ALA A 39 2.91 -5.71 7.92
C ALA A 39 1.58 -6.07 8.60
N LEU A 40 1.37 -7.32 8.96
CA LEU A 40 0.10 -7.79 9.53
C LEU A 40 -0.33 -7.04 10.81
N PRO A 41 0.57 -6.78 11.78
CA PRO A 41 0.16 -6.05 12.98
C PRO A 41 -0.48 -4.70 12.70
N THR A 42 0.10 -3.92 11.79
CA THR A 42 -0.44 -2.62 11.39
C THR A 42 -1.78 -2.75 10.70
N ILE A 43 -1.89 -3.66 9.74
CA ILE A 43 -3.13 -3.90 9.00
C ILE A 43 -4.25 -4.34 9.96
N ASN A 44 -3.98 -5.35 10.77
CA ASN A 44 -4.96 -5.88 11.71
C ASN A 44 -5.36 -4.85 12.77
N TYR A 45 -4.44 -4.02 13.23
CA TYR A 45 -4.74 -2.94 14.15
C TYR A 45 -5.77 -1.98 13.55
N ILE A 46 -5.52 -1.50 12.35
CA ILE A 46 -6.42 -0.54 11.67
C ILE A 46 -7.79 -1.16 11.44
N LEU A 47 -7.84 -2.40 10.98
CA LEU A 47 -9.12 -3.11 10.77
C LEU A 47 -9.88 -3.29 12.08
N SER A 48 -9.18 -3.61 13.18
CA SER A 48 -9.79 -3.79 14.50
C SER A 48 -10.37 -2.49 15.07
N LYS A 49 -9.90 -1.35 14.57
CA LYS A 49 -10.36 -0.02 14.99
C LYS A 49 -11.43 0.58 14.08
N GLY A 50 -12.00 -0.23 13.20
CA GLY A 50 -13.08 0.21 12.31
C GLY A 50 -12.62 0.90 11.04
N GLY A 51 -11.35 0.76 10.68
CA GLY A 51 -10.80 1.29 9.44
C GLY A 51 -10.88 0.32 8.29
N SER A 52 -10.52 0.81 7.10
CA SER A 52 -10.24 0.03 5.91
C SER A 52 -8.81 0.31 5.45
N CYS A 53 -8.22 -0.63 4.72
CA CYS A 53 -6.81 -0.55 4.34
C CYS A 53 -6.63 -0.54 2.83
N ILE A 54 -5.82 0.41 2.35
CA ILE A 54 -5.37 0.48 0.96
C ILE A 54 -3.87 0.21 0.99
N LEU A 55 -3.48 -1.00 0.56
CA LEU A 55 -2.09 -1.45 0.59
C LEU A 55 -1.38 -1.03 -0.69
N ALA A 56 -0.24 -0.37 -0.55
CA ALA A 56 0.58 0.08 -1.66
C ALA A 56 2.03 -0.33 -1.46
N SER A 57 2.62 -0.93 -2.49
CA SER A 57 4.00 -1.41 -2.46
C SER A 57 4.63 -1.38 -3.84
N HIS A 58 5.94 -1.55 -3.86
CA HIS A 58 6.64 -1.91 -5.07
C HIS A 58 7.05 -3.39 -5.03
N LEU A 59 7.35 -3.93 -6.19
CA LEU A 59 7.91 -5.26 -6.38
C LEU A 59 8.95 -5.19 -7.50
N GLY A 60 10.19 -5.54 -7.19
CA GLY A 60 11.29 -5.53 -8.16
C GLY A 60 11.61 -4.12 -8.67
N ARG A 61 12.19 -4.10 -9.88
CA ARG A 61 12.57 -2.86 -10.58
C ARG A 61 12.08 -2.90 -12.02
N PRO A 62 10.77 -2.90 -12.26
CA PRO A 62 10.23 -2.95 -13.60
C PRO A 62 10.47 -1.64 -14.35
N GLU A 63 10.60 -1.74 -15.68
CA GLU A 63 10.65 -0.59 -16.60
C GLU A 63 9.28 -0.33 -17.23
N GLY A 64 8.24 -0.27 -16.40
CA GLY A 64 6.86 -0.15 -16.82
C GLY A 64 6.05 -1.40 -16.45
N LYS A 65 4.84 -1.49 -16.94
CA LYS A 65 3.94 -2.60 -16.60
C LYS A 65 4.48 -3.94 -17.08
N SER A 66 4.58 -4.92 -16.19
CA SER A 66 5.14 -6.23 -16.44
C SER A 66 4.41 -7.29 -15.63
N MET A 67 4.02 -8.40 -16.28
CA MET A 67 3.38 -9.54 -15.60
C MET A 67 4.31 -10.21 -14.58
N ASN A 68 5.62 -10.10 -14.77
CA ASN A 68 6.57 -10.65 -13.81
C ASN A 68 6.62 -9.86 -12.50
N HIS A 69 6.16 -8.62 -12.51
CA HIS A 69 6.23 -7.71 -11.38
C HIS A 69 4.85 -7.28 -10.87
N THR A 70 3.78 -7.95 -11.30
CA THR A 70 2.44 -7.65 -10.79
C THR A 70 2.30 -8.07 -9.32
N LEU A 71 1.73 -7.19 -8.52
CA LEU A 71 1.41 -7.50 -7.12
C LEU A 71 0.26 -8.50 -6.98
N SER A 72 -0.49 -8.76 -8.04
CA SER A 72 -1.55 -9.77 -8.00
C SER A 72 -1.05 -11.16 -7.61
N LYS A 73 0.23 -11.44 -7.84
CA LYS A 73 0.88 -12.68 -7.45
C LYS A 73 0.90 -12.89 -5.93
N LEU A 74 0.80 -11.81 -5.16
CA LEU A 74 0.84 -11.85 -3.71
C LEU A 74 -0.54 -12.07 -3.07
N LEU A 75 -1.62 -11.92 -3.84
CA LEU A 75 -2.99 -11.98 -3.31
C LEU A 75 -3.28 -13.26 -2.53
N PRO A 76 -2.98 -14.47 -3.04
CA PRO A 76 -3.28 -15.70 -2.30
C PRO A 76 -2.60 -15.74 -0.92
N GLU A 77 -1.35 -15.30 -0.84
CA GLU A 77 -0.62 -15.29 0.43
C GLU A 77 -1.16 -14.24 1.39
N ILE A 78 -1.46 -13.03 0.89
CA ILE A 78 -2.03 -11.97 1.71
C ILE A 78 -3.40 -12.39 2.25
N GLU A 79 -4.25 -12.95 1.39
CA GLU A 79 -5.57 -13.42 1.78
C GLU A 79 -5.50 -14.52 2.83
N LYS A 80 -4.57 -15.45 2.68
CA LYS A 80 -4.33 -16.53 3.65
C LYS A 80 -3.90 -15.97 5.00
N LEU A 81 -2.95 -15.05 5.02
CA LEU A 81 -2.41 -14.46 6.25
C LEU A 81 -3.42 -13.56 6.96
N LEU A 82 -4.24 -12.82 6.23
CA LEU A 82 -5.30 -11.98 6.79
C LEU A 82 -6.58 -12.75 7.09
N ASN A 83 -6.72 -13.95 6.56
CA ASN A 83 -7.94 -14.75 6.63
C ASN A 83 -9.18 -13.97 6.15
N LYS A 84 -9.05 -13.30 5.03
CA LYS A 84 -10.13 -12.55 4.37
C LYS A 84 -9.84 -12.30 2.91
N LYS A 85 -10.87 -11.99 2.14
CA LYS A 85 -10.72 -11.58 0.75
C LYS A 85 -10.07 -10.19 0.67
N VAL A 86 -9.20 -10.03 -0.32
CA VAL A 86 -8.54 -8.77 -0.62
C VAL A 86 -8.94 -8.33 -2.04
N ILE A 87 -9.42 -7.11 -2.16
CA ILE A 87 -9.76 -6.52 -3.46
C ILE A 87 -8.45 -6.14 -4.14
N PHE A 88 -8.33 -6.41 -5.43
CA PHE A 88 -7.16 -6.01 -6.21
C PHE A 88 -7.54 -4.91 -7.20
N SER A 89 -6.77 -3.81 -7.19
CA SER A 89 -6.87 -2.76 -8.18
C SER A 89 -5.78 -2.92 -9.22
N GLU A 90 -6.17 -3.07 -10.49
CA GLU A 90 -5.26 -3.24 -11.63
C GLU A 90 -4.37 -2.02 -11.89
N ASP A 91 -4.64 -0.92 -11.20
CA ASP A 91 -3.84 0.30 -11.26
C ASP A 91 -3.73 0.89 -9.85
N CYS A 92 -2.68 1.66 -9.61
CA CYS A 92 -2.49 2.35 -8.32
C CYS A 92 -2.99 3.79 -8.34
N ILE A 93 -3.35 4.33 -9.51
CA ILE A 93 -3.92 5.67 -9.69
C ILE A 93 -4.99 5.62 -10.77
N GLY A 94 -5.72 6.71 -10.94
CA GLY A 94 -6.71 6.88 -12.00
C GLY A 94 -8.11 6.45 -11.59
N LYS A 95 -9.04 6.52 -12.54
CA LYS A 95 -10.47 6.34 -12.27
C LYS A 95 -10.81 5.00 -11.64
N LYS A 96 -10.21 3.91 -12.11
CA LYS A 96 -10.47 2.58 -11.56
C LYS A 96 -10.06 2.47 -10.10
N ALA A 97 -8.85 2.93 -9.79
CA ALA A 97 -8.35 2.92 -8.41
C ALA A 97 -9.20 3.83 -7.51
N GLU A 98 -9.54 5.02 -7.98
CA GLU A 98 -10.38 5.97 -7.24
C GLU A 98 -11.76 5.38 -6.96
N GLN A 99 -12.38 4.74 -7.96
CA GLN A 99 -13.70 4.14 -7.81
C GLN A 99 -13.68 2.99 -6.81
N LEU A 100 -12.72 2.06 -6.92
CA LEU A 100 -12.58 0.95 -5.98
C LEU A 100 -12.34 1.43 -4.56
N CYS A 101 -11.47 2.41 -4.38
CA CYS A 101 -11.18 2.97 -3.06
C CYS A 101 -12.38 3.73 -2.48
N SER A 102 -13.14 4.45 -3.32
CA SER A 102 -14.34 5.16 -2.85
C SER A 102 -15.42 4.22 -2.34
N GLN A 103 -15.48 3.00 -2.87
CA GLN A 103 -16.46 1.98 -2.48
C GLN A 103 -15.97 1.10 -1.34
N LEU A 104 -14.76 1.30 -0.86
CA LEU A 104 -14.15 0.49 0.20
C LEU A 104 -14.90 0.70 1.52
N LYS A 105 -15.33 -0.42 2.13
CA LYS A 105 -16.10 -0.43 3.37
C LYS A 105 -15.21 -0.77 4.56
N GLU A 106 -15.69 -0.43 5.75
CA GLU A 106 -15.05 -0.82 7.01
C GLU A 106 -14.69 -2.30 7.02
N GLY A 107 -13.46 -2.59 7.43
CA GLY A 107 -12.96 -3.97 7.52
C GLY A 107 -12.45 -4.55 6.20
N GLN A 108 -12.60 -3.84 5.09
CA GLN A 108 -12.10 -4.31 3.80
C GLN A 108 -10.66 -3.87 3.54
N VAL A 109 -9.99 -4.66 2.71
CA VAL A 109 -8.61 -4.43 2.28
C VAL A 109 -8.55 -4.44 0.76
N ILE A 110 -7.87 -3.45 0.19
CA ILE A 110 -7.55 -3.39 -1.24
C ILE A 110 -6.04 -3.35 -1.41
N LEU A 111 -5.54 -4.11 -2.38
CA LEU A 111 -4.14 -4.06 -2.81
C LEU A 111 -4.06 -3.34 -4.15
N LEU A 112 -3.29 -2.27 -4.21
CA LEU A 112 -3.02 -1.54 -5.45
C LEU A 112 -1.94 -2.26 -6.26
N GLU A 113 -1.97 -2.09 -7.58
CA GLU A 113 -0.92 -2.60 -8.45
C GLU A 113 0.42 -1.90 -8.17
N ASN A 114 1.50 -2.52 -8.59
CA ASN A 114 2.88 -2.12 -8.33
C ASN A 114 3.12 -0.63 -8.61
N LEU A 115 3.50 0.10 -7.56
CA LEU A 115 3.78 1.54 -7.66
C LEU A 115 4.88 1.84 -8.68
N ARG A 116 5.84 0.95 -8.83
CA ARG A 116 6.98 1.13 -9.76
C ARG A 116 6.65 0.81 -11.21
N PHE A 117 5.40 0.49 -11.54
CA PHE A 117 4.98 0.52 -12.93
C PHE A 117 4.97 1.96 -13.46
N TYR A 118 4.99 2.94 -12.59
CA TYR A 118 5.14 4.35 -12.91
C TYR A 118 6.52 4.84 -12.51
N LYS A 119 7.28 5.37 -13.47
CA LYS A 119 8.59 5.99 -13.21
C LYS A 119 8.49 7.18 -12.25
N GLU A 120 7.32 7.80 -12.19
CA GLU A 120 7.01 8.93 -11.33
C GLU A 120 7.12 8.57 -9.85
N GLU A 121 7.00 7.30 -9.48
CA GLU A 121 7.19 6.85 -8.09
C GLU A 121 8.61 7.14 -7.60
N THR A 122 9.63 6.66 -8.33
CA THR A 122 11.03 6.88 -7.96
C THR A 122 11.51 8.30 -8.27
N ALA A 123 10.84 9.00 -9.18
CA ALA A 123 11.12 10.38 -9.49
C ALA A 123 10.54 11.36 -8.46
N ALA A 124 9.80 10.85 -7.46
CA ALA A 124 9.11 11.66 -6.46
C ALA A 124 8.20 12.73 -7.06
N ASP A 125 7.49 12.37 -8.13
CA ASP A 125 6.63 13.28 -8.87
C ASP A 125 5.46 13.76 -8.02
N PRO A 126 5.29 15.09 -7.83
CA PRO A 126 4.22 15.63 -6.96
C PRO A 126 2.82 15.35 -7.47
N PHE A 127 2.63 15.29 -8.78
CA PHE A 127 1.32 15.01 -9.37
C PHE A 127 0.91 13.56 -9.13
N PHE A 128 1.85 12.63 -9.28
CA PHE A 128 1.63 11.22 -8.96
C PHE A 128 1.30 11.03 -7.48
N ALA A 129 2.06 11.69 -6.60
CA ALA A 129 1.81 11.65 -5.16
C ALA A 129 0.42 12.21 -4.82
N LYS A 130 -0.02 13.26 -5.50
CA LYS A 130 -1.37 13.83 -5.33
C LYS A 130 -2.46 12.84 -5.74
N GLN A 131 -2.26 12.11 -6.83
CA GLN A 131 -3.20 11.07 -7.26
C GLN A 131 -3.30 9.93 -6.25
N LEU A 132 -2.19 9.51 -5.66
CA LEU A 132 -2.20 8.52 -4.58
C LEU A 132 -2.92 9.05 -3.34
N SER A 133 -2.70 10.31 -2.97
CA SER A 133 -3.31 10.92 -1.79
C SER A 133 -4.83 11.05 -1.89
N ALA A 134 -5.36 11.14 -3.10
CA ALA A 134 -6.79 11.21 -3.34
C ALA A 134 -7.54 9.92 -2.98
N LEU A 135 -6.84 8.80 -2.77
CA LEU A 135 -7.45 7.51 -2.52
C LEU A 135 -7.87 7.30 -1.06
N ALA A 136 -7.29 8.04 -0.12
CA ALA A 136 -7.43 7.73 1.30
C ALA A 136 -7.56 8.98 2.19
N ASP A 137 -7.94 8.74 3.44
CA ASP A 137 -8.09 9.78 4.47
C ASP A 137 -6.83 9.92 5.33
N ILE A 138 -6.09 8.83 5.51
CA ILE A 138 -4.94 8.74 6.42
C ILE A 138 -3.81 8.04 5.69
N TYR A 139 -2.58 8.53 5.88
CA TYR A 139 -1.38 7.89 5.36
C TYR A 139 -0.58 7.24 6.50
N VAL A 140 -0.21 5.97 6.30
CA VAL A 140 0.62 5.20 7.23
C VAL A 140 1.83 4.66 6.47
N ASN A 141 3.03 4.91 6.96
CA ASN A 141 4.25 4.34 6.39
C ASN A 141 4.71 3.16 7.26
N ASP A 142 4.58 1.96 6.72
CA ASP A 142 5.05 0.71 7.32
C ASP A 142 6.15 0.06 6.47
N ALA A 143 6.81 0.85 5.63
CA ALA A 143 7.90 0.40 4.76
C ALA A 143 9.23 0.99 5.24
N TYR A 144 9.72 0.50 6.37
CA TYR A 144 10.88 1.06 7.05
C TYR A 144 12.11 1.21 6.14
N GLY A 145 12.36 0.22 5.29
CA GLY A 145 13.51 0.26 4.37
C GLY A 145 13.44 1.33 3.28
N THR A 146 12.27 1.92 3.04
CA THR A 146 12.07 2.97 2.02
C THR A 146 11.82 4.35 2.61
N THR A 147 11.75 4.46 3.94
CA THR A 147 11.41 5.70 4.65
C THR A 147 12.39 6.85 4.35
N HIS A 148 13.65 6.51 4.08
CA HIS A 148 14.69 7.48 3.79
C HIS A 148 14.86 7.81 2.30
N ARG A 149 14.06 7.17 1.44
CA ARG A 149 14.11 7.41 0.00
C ARG A 149 13.00 8.38 -0.40
N GLU A 150 13.37 9.37 -1.18
CA GLU A 150 12.43 10.35 -1.70
C GLU A 150 11.68 9.75 -2.89
N HIS A 151 10.58 9.07 -2.59
CA HIS A 151 9.64 8.51 -3.57
C HIS A 151 8.29 9.22 -3.45
N ALA A 152 7.47 9.18 -4.51
CA ALA A 152 6.17 9.85 -4.50
C ALA A 152 5.23 9.29 -3.42
N SER A 153 5.26 7.97 -3.21
CA SER A 153 4.42 7.30 -2.19
C SER A 153 4.95 7.43 -0.76
N THR A 154 6.07 8.10 -0.56
CA THR A 154 6.66 8.33 0.76
C THR A 154 6.76 9.82 1.07
N VAL A 155 7.90 10.45 0.81
CA VAL A 155 8.14 11.86 1.18
C VAL A 155 7.20 12.82 0.46
N SER A 156 7.02 12.66 -0.85
CA SER A 156 6.17 13.58 -1.61
C SER A 156 4.70 13.49 -1.20
N TYR A 157 4.21 12.30 -0.87
CA TYR A 157 2.85 12.12 -0.36
C TYR A 157 2.65 12.88 0.96
N THR A 158 3.62 12.79 1.88
CA THR A 158 3.51 13.43 3.20
C THR A 158 3.57 14.95 3.14
N HIS A 159 4.21 15.51 2.11
CA HIS A 159 4.26 16.97 1.93
C HIS A 159 2.98 17.56 1.36
N LEU A 160 2.11 16.74 0.79
CA LEU A 160 1.05 17.24 -0.06
C LEU A 160 -0.20 17.69 0.65
N THR A 161 -0.57 17.25 1.85
CA THR A 161 -1.88 17.73 2.30
C THR A 161 -2.50 17.08 3.51
N LEU A 162 -1.98 16.00 3.98
CA LEU A 162 -2.67 15.37 5.07
C LEU A 162 -2.06 15.85 6.37
N PRO A 163 -2.88 16.40 7.28
CA PRO A 163 -2.39 16.83 8.57
C PRO A 163 -1.81 15.67 9.39
N THR A 164 -1.74 14.46 8.80
CA THR A 164 -1.45 13.27 9.57
C THR A 164 -0.72 12.22 8.75
N SER A 165 0.62 12.23 8.84
CA SER A 165 1.46 11.10 8.43
C SER A 165 1.88 10.33 9.66
N TYR A 166 1.77 9.00 9.57
CA TYR A 166 2.12 8.13 10.68
C TYR A 166 3.12 7.09 10.22
N ALA A 167 4.12 6.82 11.05
CA ALA A 167 5.04 5.72 10.86
C ALA A 167 4.87 4.72 12.01
N VAL A 168 5.06 3.46 11.69
CA VAL A 168 5.04 2.35 12.64
C VAL A 168 6.45 1.92 12.92
#